data_9c4b80a076b952678bb37b9d3973f004
#
_entry.id   9c4b80a076b952678bb37b9d3973f004
#
_cell.length_a   1.000
_cell.length_b   1.000
_cell.length_c   1.000
_cell.angle_alpha   90.00
_cell.angle_beta   90.00
_cell.angle_gamma   90.00
#
_symmetry.space_group_name_H-M   'P 1'
#
loop_
_entity.id
_entity.type
_entity.pdbx_description
1 polymer ?
#
loop_
_entity_poly.entity_id
_entity_poly.type
_entity_poly.pdbx_seq_one_letter_code
_entity_poly.pdbx_strand_id
1 'polypeptide(L)'
;MQINANSLSLQAVNFISMNVFTTKHALQKAISAVREVNSTLGFVPTMGALHEGHLSLIQTALEENELVVVSIFVNPTQFNNSSDLEHYPRSLALDKTKLESLGSSKILIYAPEVDDVYGEAISTSTFDFGGLEAQMEGKFRPGHFDGVGTVVH
;
A
#
# COMPACT_ATOMS: atom_id res chain seq x y z
N MET A 1 -6.63 -0.94 -42.13
CA MET A 1 -6.15 0.02 -41.08
C MET A 1 -6.01 -0.78 -39.79
N GLN A 2 -4.80 -1.30 -39.52
CA GLN A 2 -4.53 -2.07 -38.27
C GLN A 2 -4.24 -1.09 -37.17
N ILE A 3 -5.11 -1.03 -36.17
CA ILE A 3 -4.90 -0.28 -34.95
C ILE A 3 -3.94 -1.10 -34.09
N ASN A 4 -2.75 -0.57 -33.87
CA ASN A 4 -1.66 -1.25 -33.19
C ASN A 4 -2.04 -1.44 -31.71
N ALA A 5 -2.27 -2.69 -31.28
CA ALA A 5 -2.66 -3.04 -29.89
C ALA A 5 -1.67 -2.51 -28.84
N ASN A 6 -0.39 -2.34 -29.20
CA ASN A 6 0.65 -1.79 -28.33
C ASN A 6 0.46 -0.31 -27.98
N SER A 7 -0.24 0.48 -28.80
CA SER A 7 -0.46 1.90 -28.49
C SER A 7 -1.56 2.13 -27.46
N LEU A 8 -2.51 1.20 -27.37
CA LEU A 8 -3.60 1.25 -26.39
C LEU A 8 -3.14 0.84 -24.98
N SER A 9 -2.21 -0.11 -24.89
CA SER A 9 -1.64 -0.54 -23.59
C SER A 9 -0.76 0.54 -22.97
N LEU A 10 0.09 1.21 -23.76
CA LEU A 10 0.96 2.32 -23.30
C LEU A 10 0.15 3.56 -22.89
N GLN A 11 -0.97 3.86 -23.57
CA GLN A 11 -1.85 4.96 -23.16
C GLN A 11 -2.64 4.63 -21.88
N ALA A 12 -3.04 3.36 -21.68
CA ALA A 12 -3.69 2.92 -20.46
C ALA A 12 -2.73 3.01 -19.25
N VAL A 13 -1.48 2.62 -19.40
CA VAL A 13 -0.45 2.70 -18.35
C VAL A 13 -0.17 4.17 -17.96
N ASN A 14 -0.08 5.08 -18.93
CA ASN A 14 0.11 6.51 -18.63
C ASN A 14 -1.10 7.16 -17.92
N PHE A 15 -2.30 6.61 -18.06
CA PHE A 15 -3.51 7.13 -17.41
C PHE A 15 -3.64 6.63 -15.95
N ILE A 16 -2.99 5.51 -15.61
CA ILE A 16 -3.06 4.88 -14.28
C ILE A 16 -1.93 5.37 -13.37
N SER A 17 -0.82 5.87 -13.94
CA SER A 17 0.28 6.42 -13.17
C SER A 17 -0.21 7.61 -12.33
N MET A 18 -0.14 7.50 -11.02
CA MET A 18 -0.49 8.52 -10.03
C MET A 18 -1.97 8.61 -9.61
N ASN A 19 -2.82 7.66 -9.99
CA ASN A 19 -4.18 7.60 -9.45
C ASN A 19 -4.18 7.00 -8.05
N VAL A 20 -4.92 7.66 -7.16
CA VAL A 20 -5.19 7.18 -5.81
C VAL A 20 -6.51 6.41 -5.82
N PHE A 21 -6.46 5.17 -5.39
CA PHE A 21 -7.62 4.30 -5.24
C PHE A 21 -7.99 4.22 -3.77
N THR A 22 -9.24 4.50 -3.45
CA THR A 22 -9.75 4.50 -2.07
C THR A 22 -10.54 3.24 -1.74
N THR A 23 -10.81 2.38 -2.73
CA THR A 23 -11.53 1.13 -2.51
C THR A 23 -10.80 -0.05 -3.15
N LYS A 24 -10.87 -1.22 -2.50
CA LYS A 24 -10.35 -2.50 -3.03
C LYS A 24 -10.89 -2.80 -4.43
N HIS A 25 -12.19 -2.56 -4.63
CA HIS A 25 -12.83 -2.82 -5.91
C HIS A 25 -12.23 -1.97 -7.04
N ALA A 26 -12.05 -0.67 -6.82
CA ALA A 26 -11.47 0.22 -7.83
C ALA A 26 -10.00 -0.15 -8.13
N LEU A 27 -9.21 -0.47 -7.09
CA LEU A 27 -7.83 -0.94 -7.23
C LEU A 27 -7.76 -2.24 -8.04
N GLN A 28 -8.57 -3.24 -7.68
CA GLN A 28 -8.61 -4.53 -8.39
C GLN A 28 -8.98 -4.37 -9.87
N LYS A 29 -9.94 -3.51 -10.17
CA LYS A 29 -10.32 -3.19 -11.54
C LYS A 29 -9.15 -2.55 -12.31
N ALA A 30 -8.42 -1.62 -11.70
CA ALA A 30 -7.25 -0.99 -12.30
C ALA A 30 -6.12 -2.00 -12.54
N ILE A 31 -5.81 -2.84 -11.55
CA ILE A 31 -4.81 -3.91 -11.69
C ILE A 31 -5.20 -4.84 -12.86
N SER A 32 -6.45 -5.29 -12.91
CA SER A 32 -6.93 -6.20 -13.96
C SER A 32 -6.88 -5.59 -15.36
N ALA A 33 -7.00 -4.26 -15.47
CA ALA A 33 -6.96 -3.56 -16.76
C ALA A 33 -5.55 -3.45 -17.35
N VAL A 34 -4.50 -3.50 -16.51
CA VAL A 34 -3.10 -3.28 -16.93
C VAL A 34 -2.24 -4.53 -16.80
N ARG A 35 -2.66 -5.49 -15.99
CA ARG A 35 -1.90 -6.69 -15.71
C ARG A 35 -2.01 -7.68 -16.86
N GLU A 36 -0.89 -7.99 -17.49
CA GLU A 36 -0.79 -9.08 -18.45
C GLU A 36 -0.76 -10.43 -17.73
N VAL A 37 -1.06 -11.51 -18.48
CA VAL A 37 -0.95 -12.88 -17.97
C VAL A 37 0.52 -13.14 -17.59
N ASN A 38 0.76 -13.57 -16.34
CA ASN A 38 2.08 -13.82 -15.75
C ASN A 38 2.88 -12.57 -15.36
N SER A 39 2.31 -11.36 -15.38
CA SER A 39 3.01 -10.19 -14.85
C SER A 39 3.13 -10.24 -13.33
N THR A 40 4.28 -9.78 -12.79
CA THR A 40 4.52 -9.70 -11.35
C THR A 40 3.90 -8.45 -10.76
N LEU A 41 3.42 -8.57 -9.52
CA LEU A 41 2.83 -7.47 -8.75
C LEU A 41 3.55 -7.35 -7.40
N GLY A 42 4.22 -6.22 -7.18
CA GLY A 42 4.79 -5.86 -5.89
C GLY A 42 3.76 -5.15 -5.02
N PHE A 43 3.79 -5.40 -3.71
CA PHE A 43 2.97 -4.70 -2.73
C PHE A 43 3.84 -4.14 -1.61
N VAL A 44 3.76 -2.83 -1.37
CA VAL A 44 4.50 -2.12 -0.33
C VAL A 44 3.51 -1.46 0.63
N PRO A 45 3.18 -2.11 1.76
CA PRO A 45 2.27 -1.54 2.75
C PRO A 45 2.97 -0.46 3.57
N THR A 46 2.31 0.69 3.73
CA THR A 46 2.78 1.81 4.55
C THR A 46 1.62 2.45 5.32
N MET A 47 1.95 3.24 6.34
CA MET A 47 0.97 4.09 7.02
C MET A 47 1.04 5.56 6.55
N GLY A 48 1.74 5.86 5.46
CA GLY A 48 2.01 7.22 5.02
C GLY A 48 3.20 7.85 5.74
N ALA A 49 3.30 9.19 5.66
CA ALA A 49 4.48 9.94 6.11
C ALA A 49 5.77 9.37 5.50
N LEU A 50 5.74 9.13 4.20
CA LEU A 50 6.81 8.44 3.47
C LEU A 50 8.15 9.17 3.66
N HIS A 51 9.21 8.38 3.81
CA HIS A 51 10.59 8.84 3.93
C HIS A 51 11.52 7.96 3.08
N GLU A 52 12.81 8.27 3.04
CA GLU A 52 13.80 7.59 2.19
C GLU A 52 13.79 6.06 2.35
N GLY A 53 13.56 5.53 3.55
CA GLY A 53 13.44 4.09 3.77
C GLY A 53 12.25 3.47 3.03
N HIS A 54 11.09 4.14 3.01
CA HIS A 54 9.94 3.68 2.24
C HIS A 54 10.24 3.78 0.72
N LEU A 55 10.86 4.88 0.27
CA LEU A 55 11.19 5.06 -1.14
C LEU A 55 12.18 3.99 -1.63
N SER A 56 13.16 3.61 -0.80
CA SER A 56 14.09 2.52 -1.11
C SER A 56 13.38 1.16 -1.28
N LEU A 57 12.42 0.83 -0.40
CA LEU A 57 11.61 -0.39 -0.54
C LEU A 57 10.77 -0.37 -1.82
N ILE A 58 10.16 0.78 -2.14
CA ILE A 58 9.36 0.95 -3.35
C ILE A 58 10.24 0.82 -4.60
N GLN A 59 11.45 1.40 -4.56
CA GLN A 59 12.41 1.29 -5.66
C GLN A 59 12.80 -0.18 -5.91
N THR A 60 13.11 -0.95 -4.86
CA THR A 60 13.37 -2.38 -4.97
C THR A 60 12.16 -3.13 -5.56
N ALA A 61 10.96 -2.81 -5.09
CA ALA A 61 9.74 -3.43 -5.64
C ALA A 61 9.55 -3.11 -7.13
N LEU A 62 9.89 -1.89 -7.58
CA LEU A 62 9.82 -1.46 -8.99
C LEU A 62 10.85 -2.18 -9.89
N GLU A 63 11.99 -2.55 -9.33
CA GLU A 63 13.04 -3.31 -10.04
C GLU A 63 12.64 -4.77 -10.22
N GLU A 64 11.92 -5.35 -9.26
CA GLU A 64 11.54 -6.75 -9.24
C GLU A 64 10.17 -7.04 -9.86
N ASN A 65 9.34 -6.01 -10.07
CA ASN A 65 7.95 -6.20 -10.51
C ASN A 65 7.57 -5.28 -11.66
N GLU A 66 6.59 -5.72 -12.44
CA GLU A 66 6.04 -4.97 -13.56
C GLU A 66 5.00 -3.94 -13.12
N LEU A 67 4.37 -4.17 -11.97
CA LEU A 67 3.41 -3.26 -11.35
C LEU A 67 3.65 -3.25 -9.84
N VAL A 68 3.53 -2.09 -9.21
CA VAL A 68 3.69 -1.93 -7.76
C VAL A 68 2.49 -1.21 -7.17
N VAL A 69 1.89 -1.80 -6.16
CA VAL A 69 0.88 -1.15 -5.32
C VAL A 69 1.57 -0.65 -4.05
N VAL A 70 1.45 0.64 -3.77
CA VAL A 70 1.87 1.24 -2.50
C VAL A 70 0.61 1.58 -1.71
N SER A 71 0.38 0.95 -0.55
CA SER A 71 -0.71 1.34 0.31
C SER A 71 -0.30 2.44 1.28
N ILE A 72 -1.22 3.39 1.52
CA ILE A 72 -1.10 4.46 2.50
C ILE A 72 -2.32 4.35 3.40
N PHE A 73 -2.18 3.62 4.51
CA PHE A 73 -3.28 3.31 5.40
C PHE A 73 -2.85 3.39 6.86
N VAL A 74 -3.40 4.35 7.61
CA VAL A 74 -3.17 4.49 9.06
C VAL A 74 -4.02 3.43 9.77
N ASN A 75 -3.41 2.27 9.99
CA ASN A 75 -4.10 1.11 10.54
C ASN A 75 -4.41 1.27 12.03
N PRO A 76 -5.69 1.37 12.44
CA PRO A 76 -6.05 1.59 13.83
C PRO A 76 -5.63 0.44 14.77
N THR A 77 -5.53 -0.79 14.27
CA THR A 77 -5.20 -1.98 15.08
C THR A 77 -3.75 -2.02 15.56
N GLN A 78 -2.88 -1.17 15.00
CA GLN A 78 -1.46 -1.05 15.40
C GLN A 78 -1.24 -0.05 16.52
N PHE A 79 -2.27 0.69 16.94
CA PHE A 79 -2.18 1.72 17.95
C PHE A 79 -2.84 1.28 19.25
N ASN A 80 -2.08 1.35 20.34
CA ASN A 80 -2.60 1.05 21.68
C ASN A 80 -3.26 2.27 22.34
N ASN A 81 -2.98 3.46 21.81
CA ASN A 81 -3.48 4.73 22.32
C ASN A 81 -4.21 5.49 21.21
N SER A 82 -5.43 5.90 21.48
CA SER A 82 -6.24 6.71 20.55
C SER A 82 -5.59 8.05 20.23
N SER A 83 -4.90 8.66 21.19
CA SER A 83 -4.18 9.92 20.99
C SER A 83 -3.07 9.79 19.94
N ASP A 84 -2.32 8.69 19.93
CA ASP A 84 -1.25 8.45 18.95
C ASP A 84 -1.85 8.25 17.54
N LEU A 85 -2.98 7.56 17.45
CA LEU A 85 -3.71 7.39 16.19
C LEU A 85 -4.23 8.71 15.65
N GLU A 86 -4.78 9.58 16.51
CA GLU A 86 -5.30 10.90 16.13
C GLU A 86 -4.21 11.84 15.63
N HIS A 87 -3.03 11.80 16.26
CA HIS A 87 -1.89 12.66 15.92
C HIS A 87 -0.98 12.07 14.84
N TYR A 88 -1.26 10.86 14.35
CA TYR A 88 -0.43 10.26 13.31
C TYR A 88 -0.49 11.10 12.02
N PRO A 89 0.67 11.45 11.41
CA PRO A 89 0.71 12.32 10.24
C PRO A 89 -0.10 11.76 9.07
N ARG A 90 -1.02 12.57 8.54
CA ARG A 90 -1.83 12.24 7.37
C ARG A 90 -1.57 13.26 6.28
N SER A 91 -0.64 12.96 5.40
CA SER A 91 -0.18 13.88 4.37
C SER A 91 -0.17 13.20 2.99
N LEU A 92 -1.31 12.63 2.58
CA LEU A 92 -1.44 11.91 1.31
C LEU A 92 -0.90 12.72 0.10
N ALA A 93 -1.12 14.04 0.07
CA ALA A 93 -0.62 14.89 -0.99
C ALA A 93 0.92 14.94 -1.05
N LEU A 94 1.58 15.02 0.12
CA LEU A 94 3.05 15.01 0.20
C LEU A 94 3.59 13.62 -0.14
N ASP A 95 2.95 12.57 0.33
CA ASP A 95 3.32 11.19 0.03
C ASP A 95 3.20 10.92 -1.46
N LYS A 96 2.10 11.36 -2.08
CA LYS A 96 1.93 11.30 -3.53
C LYS A 96 3.06 12.01 -4.28
N THR A 97 3.42 13.24 -3.88
CA THR A 97 4.53 13.99 -4.50
C THR A 97 5.86 13.23 -4.41
N LYS A 98 6.13 12.56 -3.27
CA LYS A 98 7.33 11.73 -3.11
C LYS A 98 7.32 10.52 -4.04
N LEU A 99 6.17 9.85 -4.18
CA LEU A 99 6.02 8.75 -5.14
C LEU A 99 6.19 9.22 -6.59
N GLU A 100 5.65 10.39 -6.92
CA GLU A 100 5.83 11.02 -8.23
C GLU A 100 7.31 11.29 -8.57
N SER A 101 8.11 11.64 -7.56
CA SER A 101 9.55 11.88 -7.75
C SER A 101 10.34 10.64 -8.17
N LEU A 102 9.80 9.42 -7.96
CA LEU A 102 10.40 8.19 -8.47
C LEU A 102 10.27 8.03 -10.00
N GLY A 103 9.45 8.86 -10.65
CA GLY A 103 9.33 8.92 -12.11
C GLY A 103 8.79 7.64 -12.76
N SER A 104 8.13 6.76 -12.01
CA SER A 104 7.63 5.48 -12.51
C SER A 104 6.14 5.52 -12.80
N SER A 105 5.76 5.04 -13.99
CA SER A 105 4.36 4.82 -14.37
C SER A 105 3.77 3.50 -13.85
N LYS A 106 4.57 2.71 -13.12
CA LYS A 106 4.18 1.39 -12.61
C LYS A 106 3.59 1.43 -11.20
N ILE A 107 3.42 2.61 -10.60
CA ILE A 107 2.92 2.75 -9.23
C ILE A 107 1.41 3.00 -9.22
N LEU A 108 0.68 2.18 -8.46
CA LEU A 108 -0.70 2.42 -8.05
C LEU A 108 -0.72 2.75 -6.56
N ILE A 109 -1.42 3.82 -6.18
CA ILE A 109 -1.55 4.22 -4.79
C ILE A 109 -2.91 3.72 -4.26
N TYR A 110 -2.87 2.97 -3.15
CA TYR A 110 -4.07 2.52 -2.45
C TYR A 110 -4.16 3.22 -1.10
N ALA A 111 -5.14 4.11 -0.96
CA ALA A 111 -5.36 4.89 0.26
C ALA A 111 -6.81 4.68 0.75
N PRO A 112 -7.11 3.50 1.35
CA PRO A 112 -8.46 3.16 1.77
C PRO A 112 -8.87 3.84 3.07
N GLU A 113 -10.18 3.89 3.28
CA GLU A 113 -10.78 4.09 4.60
C GLU A 113 -10.84 2.76 5.37
N VAL A 114 -11.04 2.86 6.69
CA VAL A 114 -11.04 1.69 7.59
C VAL A 114 -12.11 0.66 7.17
N ASP A 115 -13.27 1.13 6.76
CA ASP A 115 -14.40 0.28 6.35
C ASP A 115 -14.09 -0.53 5.08
N ASP A 116 -13.27 0.00 4.17
CA ASP A 116 -12.87 -0.74 2.97
C ASP A 116 -11.90 -1.88 3.30
N VAL A 117 -11.10 -1.73 4.37
CA VAL A 117 -10.12 -2.74 4.82
C VAL A 117 -10.79 -3.80 5.69
N TYR A 118 -11.53 -3.38 6.71
CA TYR A 118 -12.05 -4.26 7.77
C TYR A 118 -13.55 -4.57 7.64
N GLY A 119 -14.31 -3.82 6.83
CA GLY A 119 -15.77 -3.92 6.80
C GLY A 119 -16.40 -3.33 8.07
N GLU A 120 -17.53 -3.90 8.50
CA GLU A 120 -18.30 -3.39 9.64
C GLU A 120 -17.65 -3.63 11.02
N ALA A 121 -16.70 -4.57 11.11
CA ALA A 121 -16.07 -4.94 12.39
C ALA A 121 -14.55 -5.00 12.26
N ILE A 122 -13.87 -4.15 13.02
CA ILE A 122 -12.41 -4.21 13.15
C ILE A 122 -12.09 -5.41 14.05
N SER A 123 -11.38 -6.40 13.51
CA SER A 123 -10.87 -7.53 14.26
C SER A 123 -9.39 -7.74 13.99
N THR A 124 -8.65 -8.19 15.01
CA THR A 124 -7.24 -8.55 14.91
C THR A 124 -7.08 -10.06 15.00
N SER A 125 -6.28 -10.62 14.11
CA SER A 125 -5.83 -12.01 14.22
C SER A 125 -4.57 -12.07 15.06
N THR A 126 -4.34 -13.21 15.71
CA THR A 126 -3.11 -13.45 16.48
C THR A 126 -2.14 -14.24 15.62
N PHE A 127 -0.89 -13.81 15.62
CA PHE A 127 0.19 -14.44 14.86
C PHE A 127 1.34 -14.82 15.79
N ASP A 128 2.05 -15.89 15.45
CA ASP A 128 3.30 -16.28 16.12
C ASP A 128 4.49 -15.74 15.28
N PHE A 129 5.19 -14.76 15.85
CA PHE A 129 6.38 -14.15 15.23
C PHE A 129 7.69 -14.69 15.81
N GLY A 130 7.65 -15.86 16.48
CA GLY A 130 8.85 -16.49 17.04
C GLY A 130 9.48 -15.71 18.18
N GLY A 131 8.70 -14.97 18.97
CA GLY A 131 9.15 -14.19 20.11
C GLY A 131 9.50 -12.73 19.81
N LEU A 132 9.42 -12.28 18.54
CA LEU A 132 9.62 -10.87 18.18
C LEU A 132 8.56 -9.97 18.81
N GLU A 133 7.35 -10.48 19.01
CA GLU A 133 6.21 -9.79 19.63
C GLU A 133 6.48 -9.42 21.10
N ALA A 134 7.48 -10.05 21.75
CA ALA A 134 7.93 -9.74 23.11
C ALA A 134 9.17 -8.82 23.15
N GLN A 135 9.70 -8.41 22.00
CA GLN A 135 10.93 -7.63 21.85
C GLN A 135 10.64 -6.32 21.10
N MET A 136 11.62 -5.42 21.08
CA MET A 136 11.55 -4.15 20.34
C MET A 136 10.23 -3.41 20.60
N GLU A 137 9.51 -3.02 19.55
CA GLU A 137 8.20 -2.35 19.64
C GLU A 137 7.15 -3.18 20.39
N GLY A 138 7.15 -4.50 20.23
CA GLY A 138 6.20 -5.38 20.91
C GLY A 138 6.29 -5.34 22.43
N LYS A 139 7.48 -5.11 22.97
CA LYS A 139 7.68 -4.94 24.43
C LYS A 139 6.95 -3.71 24.99
N PHE A 140 6.89 -2.64 24.22
CA PHE A 140 6.29 -1.36 24.61
C PHE A 140 4.86 -1.18 24.07
N ARG A 141 4.49 -1.93 23.07
CA ARG A 141 3.22 -1.84 22.34
C ARG A 141 2.58 -3.23 22.18
N PRO A 142 1.99 -3.81 23.25
CA PRO A 142 1.34 -5.13 23.18
C PRO A 142 0.28 -5.17 22.06
N GLY A 143 0.27 -6.23 21.26
CA GLY A 143 -0.64 -6.40 20.13
C GLY A 143 -0.27 -5.62 18.85
N HIS A 144 0.80 -4.82 18.87
CA HIS A 144 1.25 -4.07 17.68
C HIS A 144 1.53 -5.00 16.49
N PHE A 145 2.29 -6.08 16.71
CA PHE A 145 2.64 -7.02 15.64
C PHE A 145 1.43 -7.80 15.12
N ASP A 146 0.46 -8.14 15.97
CA ASP A 146 -0.79 -8.73 15.54
C ASP A 146 -1.59 -7.79 14.63
N GLY A 147 -1.62 -6.50 14.97
CA GLY A 147 -2.21 -5.46 14.12
C GLY A 147 -1.52 -5.34 12.77
N VAL A 148 -0.16 -5.37 12.74
CA VAL A 148 0.61 -5.37 11.49
C VAL A 148 0.32 -6.64 10.69
N GLY A 149 0.38 -7.81 11.30
CA GLY A 149 0.10 -9.08 10.65
C GLY A 149 -1.30 -9.11 10.05
N THR A 150 -2.30 -8.61 10.79
CA THR A 150 -3.69 -8.59 10.34
C THR A 150 -3.92 -7.76 9.08
N VAL A 151 -3.31 -6.57 8.99
CA VAL A 151 -3.54 -5.66 7.85
C VAL A 151 -2.77 -6.11 6.60
N VAL A 152 -1.68 -6.86 6.77
CA VAL A 152 -0.84 -7.32 5.65
C VAL A 152 -1.30 -8.67 5.11
N HIS A 153 -1.91 -9.52 5.95
CA HIS A 153 -2.45 -10.84 5.58
C HIS A 153 -3.70 -10.73 4.72
#